data_203eb61b97cf089d6c62c78014f29ca8
#
_entry.id   203eb61b97cf089d6c62c78014f29ca8
#
_cell.length_a   1.000
_cell.length_b   1.000
_cell.length_c   1.000
_cell.angle_alpha   90.00
_cell.angle_beta   90.00
_cell.angle_gamma   90.00
#
_symmetry.space_group_name_H-M   'P 1'
#
loop_
_entity.id
_entity.type
_entity.pdbx_description
1 polymer ?
#
loop_
_entity_poly.entity_id
_entity_poly.type
_entity_poly.pdbx_seq_one_letter_code
_entity_poly.pdbx_strand_id
1 'polypeptide(L)'
;MTPDRWVVLVLGLLLVAFIVWFFWLKRAKGVRAAETSSGYQEVMVLVKGGYTPDTIIVQHGKPVRINFRREETAGCSDKVIFADFQKSAELPTGELVAVELMPKEPGEYAFACPMGMFRGRLIVE
;
A
#
# COMPACT_ATOMS: atom_id res chain seq x y z
N MET A 1 -11.14 34.45 35.38
CA MET A 1 -9.99 33.76 34.81
C MET A 1 -8.88 34.74 34.49
N THR A 2 -7.69 34.43 34.91
CA THR A 2 -6.52 35.23 34.56
C THR A 2 -6.12 35.00 33.10
N PRO A 3 -5.55 36.02 32.41
CA PRO A 3 -5.13 35.87 31.01
C PRO A 3 -4.18 34.70 30.75
N ASP A 4 -3.39 34.31 31.75
CA ASP A 4 -2.45 33.19 31.65
C ASP A 4 -3.13 31.86 31.44
N ARG A 5 -4.31 31.64 32.05
CA ARG A 5 -5.07 30.39 31.85
C ARG A 5 -5.62 30.26 30.43
N TRP A 6 -6.03 31.35 29.83
CA TRP A 6 -6.46 31.35 28.45
C TRP A 6 -5.34 31.01 27.49
N VAL A 7 -4.16 31.57 27.74
CA VAL A 7 -2.97 31.28 26.92
C VAL A 7 -2.60 29.79 26.99
N VAL A 8 -2.62 29.18 28.18
CA VAL A 8 -2.34 27.78 28.37
C VAL A 8 -3.37 26.88 27.68
N LEU A 9 -4.67 27.22 27.78
CA LEU A 9 -5.73 26.48 27.10
C LEU A 9 -5.60 26.56 25.59
N VAL A 10 -5.34 27.74 25.04
CA VAL A 10 -5.17 27.93 23.59
C VAL A 10 -3.94 27.17 23.09
N LEU A 11 -2.83 27.24 23.79
CA LEU A 11 -1.61 26.49 23.43
C LEU A 11 -1.83 24.97 23.50
N GLY A 12 -2.54 24.51 24.53
CA GLY A 12 -2.88 23.10 24.66
C GLY A 12 -3.78 22.60 23.54
N LEU A 13 -4.79 23.37 23.17
CA LEU A 13 -5.69 23.03 22.05
C LEU A 13 -4.95 23.03 20.72
N LEU A 14 -4.07 24.00 20.48
CA LEU A 14 -3.24 24.04 19.27
C LEU A 14 -2.31 22.84 19.18
N LEU A 15 -1.72 22.43 20.30
CA LEU A 15 -0.84 21.27 20.35
C LEU A 15 -1.61 19.98 20.06
N VAL A 16 -2.78 19.81 20.67
CA VAL A 16 -3.64 18.64 20.41
C VAL A 16 -4.10 18.60 18.95
N ALA A 17 -4.53 19.73 18.41
CA ALA A 17 -4.92 19.84 17.00
C ALA A 17 -3.76 19.51 16.07
N PHE A 18 -2.56 19.98 16.38
CA PHE A 18 -1.35 19.69 15.61
C PHE A 18 -1.01 18.20 15.64
N ILE A 19 -1.08 17.56 16.80
CA ILE A 19 -0.81 16.13 16.96
C ILE A 19 -1.84 15.31 16.16
N VAL A 20 -3.12 15.62 16.28
CA VAL A 20 -4.17 14.92 15.54
C VAL A 20 -3.98 15.08 14.04
N TRP A 21 -3.69 16.30 13.58
CA TRP A 21 -3.43 16.59 12.18
C TRP A 21 -2.20 15.83 11.65
N PHE A 22 -1.13 15.82 12.42
CA PHE A 22 0.11 15.13 12.08
C PHE A 22 -0.09 13.62 11.97
N PHE A 23 -0.82 13.01 12.91
CA PHE A 23 -1.13 11.58 12.86
C PHE A 23 -2.08 11.23 11.71
N TRP A 24 -3.00 12.12 11.38
CA TRP A 24 -3.90 11.91 10.25
C TRP A 24 -3.14 11.91 8.92
N LEU A 25 -2.19 12.79 8.76
CA LEU A 25 -1.35 12.82 7.57
C LEU A 25 -0.46 11.59 7.44
N LYS A 26 -0.02 11.01 8.55
CA LYS A 26 0.81 9.80 8.53
C LYS A 26 0.05 8.53 8.19
N ARG A 27 -1.26 8.52 8.22
CA ARG A 27 -2.06 7.35 7.81
C ARG A 27 -1.95 7.05 6.33
N ALA A 28 -1.52 7.98 5.53
CA ALA A 28 -1.41 7.82 4.09
C ALA A 28 0.01 7.41 3.65
N LYS A 29 0.65 6.48 4.35
CA LYS A 29 1.99 5.98 4.02
C LYS A 29 2.02 4.96 2.88
N GLY A 30 1.01 4.85 2.09
CA GLY A 30 0.98 3.96 0.94
C GLY A 30 0.81 4.74 -0.36
N VAL A 31 1.07 4.07 -1.46
CA VAL A 31 0.78 4.60 -2.78
C VAL A 31 -0.64 4.19 -3.16
N ARG A 32 -1.49 5.16 -3.46
CA ARG A 32 -2.84 4.89 -3.95
C ARG A 32 -2.77 4.45 -5.40
N ALA A 33 -3.46 3.37 -5.72
CA ALA A 33 -3.64 2.94 -7.09
C ALA A 33 -4.49 3.97 -7.85
N ALA A 34 -4.04 4.34 -9.04
CA ALA A 34 -4.77 5.27 -9.89
C ALA A 34 -5.86 4.54 -10.68
N GLU A 35 -7.06 5.14 -10.77
CA GLU A 35 -8.10 4.59 -11.64
C GLU A 35 -7.77 4.88 -13.10
N THR A 36 -7.91 3.85 -13.93
CA THR A 36 -7.73 3.98 -15.37
C THR A 36 -9.09 4.09 -16.07
N SER A 37 -9.05 4.43 -17.36
CA SER A 37 -10.26 4.50 -18.19
C SER A 37 -10.98 3.16 -18.34
N SER A 38 -10.29 2.05 -18.07
CA SER A 38 -10.89 0.70 -18.10
C SER A 38 -11.62 0.32 -16.80
N GLY A 39 -11.65 1.20 -15.81
CA GLY A 39 -12.27 0.93 -14.51
C GLY A 39 -11.39 0.18 -13.52
N TYR A 40 -10.17 -0.21 -13.91
CA TYR A 40 -9.20 -0.85 -13.03
C TYR A 40 -8.41 0.18 -12.25
N GLN A 41 -8.14 -0.13 -11.00
CA GLN A 41 -7.16 0.59 -10.22
C GLN A 41 -5.78 0.01 -10.53
N GLU A 42 -4.91 0.78 -11.16
CA GLU A 42 -3.58 0.31 -11.55
C GLU A 42 -2.50 0.92 -10.69
N VAL A 43 -1.52 0.09 -10.34
CA VAL A 43 -0.31 0.52 -9.63
C VAL A 43 0.86 -0.30 -10.13
N MET A 44 2.03 0.32 -10.22
CA MET A 44 3.26 -0.38 -10.61
C MET A 44 4.11 -0.65 -9.38
N VAL A 45 4.58 -1.88 -9.27
CA VAL A 45 5.49 -2.31 -8.19
C VAL A 45 6.80 -2.74 -8.82
N LEU A 46 7.88 -2.09 -8.41
CA LEU A 46 9.22 -2.46 -8.81
C LEU A 46 9.76 -3.52 -7.85
N VAL A 47 10.23 -4.65 -8.38
CA VAL A 47 10.80 -5.74 -7.59
C VAL A 47 12.32 -5.68 -7.74
N LYS A 48 12.98 -5.03 -6.80
CA LYS A 48 14.42 -4.88 -6.75
C LYS A 48 14.85 -4.69 -5.29
N GLY A 49 15.42 -5.73 -4.68
CA GLY A 49 15.75 -5.73 -3.26
C GLY A 49 14.55 -5.65 -2.31
N GLY A 50 13.37 -5.88 -2.84
CA GLY A 50 12.08 -5.77 -2.15
C GLY A 50 11.03 -5.21 -3.09
N TYR A 51 9.86 -4.89 -2.55
CA TYR A 51 8.79 -4.27 -3.33
C TYR A 51 8.78 -2.76 -3.10
N THR A 52 8.73 -2.01 -4.19
CA THR A 52 8.65 -0.54 -4.15
C THR A 52 7.52 -0.08 -5.07
N PRO A 53 6.42 0.50 -4.57
CA PRO A 53 6.12 0.67 -3.13
C PRO A 53 5.77 -0.66 -2.44
N ASP A 54 6.05 -0.76 -1.16
CA ASP A 54 5.71 -1.95 -0.36
C ASP A 54 4.29 -1.89 0.24
N THR A 55 3.65 -0.74 0.18
CA THR A 55 2.28 -0.53 0.66
C THR A 55 1.44 0.10 -0.45
N ILE A 56 0.34 -0.57 -0.80
CA ILE A 56 -0.57 -0.15 -1.85
C ILE A 56 -1.96 0.06 -1.24
N ILE A 57 -2.58 1.19 -1.55
CA ILE A 57 -3.92 1.54 -1.08
C ILE A 57 -4.88 1.48 -2.27
N VAL A 58 -5.93 0.67 -2.15
CA VAL A 58 -6.97 0.50 -3.17
C VAL A 58 -8.35 0.61 -2.55
N GLN A 59 -9.39 0.74 -3.39
CA GLN A 59 -10.77 0.77 -2.95
C GLN A 59 -11.43 -0.59 -3.14
N HIS A 60 -12.28 -1.00 -2.19
CA HIS A 60 -13.04 -2.25 -2.31
C HIS A 60 -14.14 -2.12 -3.36
N GLY A 61 -14.57 -3.25 -3.89
CA GLY A 61 -15.63 -3.30 -4.89
C GLY A 61 -15.20 -2.91 -6.30
N LYS A 62 -13.92 -2.58 -6.51
CA LYS A 62 -13.36 -2.25 -7.83
C LYS A 62 -12.20 -3.17 -8.15
N PRO A 63 -12.06 -3.60 -9.42
CA PRO A 63 -10.94 -4.45 -9.79
C PRO A 63 -9.62 -3.70 -9.68
N VAL A 64 -8.59 -4.41 -9.25
CA VAL A 64 -7.24 -3.88 -9.07
C VAL A 64 -6.28 -4.64 -9.97
N ARG A 65 -5.45 -3.90 -10.69
CA ARG A 65 -4.38 -4.47 -11.49
C ARG A 65 -3.05 -3.97 -10.94
N ILE A 66 -2.24 -4.88 -10.43
CA ILE A 66 -0.91 -4.58 -9.92
C ILE A 66 0.11 -5.04 -10.95
N ASN A 67 0.87 -4.11 -11.51
CA ASN A 67 1.90 -4.40 -12.50
C ASN A 67 3.24 -4.56 -11.79
N PHE A 68 3.77 -5.77 -11.77
CA PHE A 68 5.07 -6.07 -11.20
C PHE A 68 6.13 -6.06 -12.27
N ARG A 69 7.20 -5.32 -12.03
CA ARG A 69 8.39 -5.35 -12.87
C ARG A 69 9.58 -5.79 -12.04
N ARG A 70 10.13 -6.93 -12.39
CA ARG A 70 11.29 -7.49 -11.70
C ARG A 70 12.57 -7.04 -12.39
N GLU A 71 13.45 -6.37 -11.63
CA GLU A 71 14.74 -5.88 -12.12
C GLU A 71 15.92 -6.56 -11.46
N GLU A 72 15.71 -7.68 -10.76
CA GLU A 72 16.77 -8.44 -10.12
C GLU A 72 16.72 -9.91 -10.49
N THR A 73 17.83 -10.62 -10.28
CA THR A 73 17.96 -12.03 -10.61
C THR A 73 17.92 -12.95 -9.40
N ALA A 74 17.69 -12.41 -8.21
CA ALA A 74 17.60 -13.19 -6.98
C ALA A 74 16.42 -14.17 -7.05
N GLY A 75 16.67 -15.45 -6.80
CA GLY A 75 15.67 -16.52 -6.97
C GLY A 75 14.47 -16.42 -6.06
N CYS A 76 14.56 -15.72 -4.94
CA CYS A 76 13.43 -15.54 -4.01
C CYS A 76 12.36 -14.57 -4.51
N SER A 77 12.65 -13.73 -5.52
CA SER A 77 11.73 -12.76 -6.07
C SER A 77 11.05 -13.21 -7.36
N ASP A 78 11.20 -14.48 -7.75
CA ASP A 78 10.66 -15.01 -8.99
C ASP A 78 9.15 -15.23 -8.98
N LYS A 79 8.50 -15.11 -7.82
CA LYS A 79 7.07 -15.35 -7.65
C LYS A 79 6.51 -14.46 -6.56
N VAL A 80 5.29 -13.96 -6.76
CA VAL A 80 4.54 -13.24 -5.75
C VAL A 80 3.26 -14.01 -5.40
N ILE A 81 2.93 -14.07 -4.11
CA ILE A 81 1.78 -14.81 -3.60
C ILE A 81 0.86 -13.86 -2.84
N PHE A 82 -0.41 -13.81 -3.26
CA PHE A 82 -1.49 -13.14 -2.57
C PHE A 82 -2.35 -14.20 -1.88
N ALA A 83 -1.95 -14.62 -0.68
CA ALA A 83 -2.57 -15.74 0.02
C ALA A 83 -4.05 -15.51 0.31
N ASP A 84 -4.42 -14.29 0.70
CA ASP A 84 -5.82 -13.94 1.03
C ASP A 84 -6.74 -13.96 -0.19
N PHE A 85 -6.18 -13.81 -1.39
CA PHE A 85 -6.93 -13.86 -2.65
C PHE A 85 -6.73 -15.18 -3.40
N GLN A 86 -5.94 -16.10 -2.84
CA GLN A 86 -5.60 -17.39 -3.47
C GLN A 86 -5.02 -17.20 -4.87
N LYS A 87 -4.23 -16.17 -5.05
CA LYS A 87 -3.56 -15.87 -6.32
C LYS A 87 -2.06 -15.84 -6.16
N SER A 88 -1.38 -16.27 -7.21
CA SER A 88 0.07 -16.18 -7.31
C SER A 88 0.46 -15.91 -8.77
N ALA A 89 1.61 -15.31 -8.97
CA ALA A 89 2.13 -15.03 -10.31
C ALA A 89 3.64 -15.22 -10.34
N GLU A 90 4.14 -15.73 -11.45
CA GLU A 90 5.56 -15.82 -11.73
C GLU A 90 6.05 -14.48 -12.28
N LEU A 91 7.21 -14.04 -11.81
CA LEU A 91 7.80 -12.76 -12.18
C LEU A 91 9.13 -12.98 -12.92
N PRO A 92 9.10 -13.15 -14.25
CA PRO A 92 10.33 -13.24 -15.02
C PRO A 92 11.12 -11.92 -14.95
N THR A 93 12.45 -12.03 -14.90
CA THR A 93 13.32 -10.86 -14.83
C THR A 93 13.18 -10.00 -16.10
N GLY A 94 12.98 -8.70 -15.88
CA GLY A 94 12.87 -7.74 -16.98
C GLY A 94 11.52 -7.68 -17.68
N GLU A 95 10.54 -8.48 -17.24
CA GLU A 95 9.20 -8.48 -17.79
C GLU A 95 8.18 -7.84 -16.84
N LEU A 96 7.16 -7.23 -17.44
CA LEU A 96 6.03 -6.67 -16.71
C LEU A 96 4.93 -7.73 -16.59
N VAL A 97 4.56 -8.06 -15.36
CA VAL A 97 3.49 -9.04 -15.08
C VAL A 97 2.36 -8.33 -14.35
N ALA A 98 1.17 -8.40 -14.90
CA ALA A 98 -0.03 -7.82 -14.29
C ALA A 98 -0.75 -8.89 -13.45
N VAL A 99 -1.04 -8.56 -12.18
CA VAL A 99 -1.86 -9.38 -11.29
C VAL A 99 -3.19 -8.66 -11.06
N GLU A 100 -4.28 -9.33 -11.42
CA GLU A 100 -5.63 -8.78 -11.25
C GLU A 100 -6.27 -9.33 -9.99
N LEU A 101 -6.81 -8.43 -9.18
CA LEU A 101 -7.48 -8.75 -7.92
C LEU A 101 -8.83 -8.05 -7.87
N MET A 102 -9.78 -8.69 -7.17
CA MET A 102 -11.09 -8.08 -6.91
C MET A 102 -11.34 -8.06 -5.39
N PRO A 103 -10.88 -7.02 -4.69
CA PRO A 103 -11.10 -6.92 -3.26
C PRO A 103 -12.58 -6.63 -2.98
N LYS A 104 -13.21 -7.47 -2.17
CA LYS A 104 -14.63 -7.35 -1.83
C LYS A 104 -14.85 -6.69 -0.48
N GLU A 105 -13.90 -6.81 0.43
CA GLU A 105 -14.02 -6.32 1.79
C GLU A 105 -12.85 -5.41 2.14
N PRO A 106 -13.10 -4.29 2.86
CA PRO A 106 -12.01 -3.47 3.37
C PRO A 106 -11.17 -4.22 4.37
N GLY A 107 -9.89 -3.96 4.39
CA GLY A 107 -8.96 -4.58 5.31
C GLY A 107 -7.52 -4.45 4.86
N GLU A 108 -6.63 -5.04 5.63
CA GLU A 108 -5.22 -5.09 5.32
C GLU A 108 -4.85 -6.52 4.91
N TYR A 109 -4.32 -6.64 3.72
CA TYR A 109 -3.89 -7.91 3.15
C TYR A 109 -2.40 -7.85 2.85
N ALA A 110 -1.73 -9.00 2.90
CA ALA A 110 -0.31 -9.07 2.63
C ALA A 110 -0.03 -9.84 1.34
N PHE A 111 1.02 -9.45 0.65
CA PHE A 111 1.58 -10.23 -0.44
C PHE A 111 3.08 -10.43 -0.18
N ALA A 112 3.60 -11.55 -0.61
CA ALA A 112 4.98 -11.92 -0.34
C ALA A 112 5.54 -12.86 -1.39
N CYS A 113 6.87 -13.00 -1.42
CA CYS A 113 7.51 -14.08 -2.17
C CYS A 113 7.37 -15.41 -1.41
N PRO A 114 7.59 -16.56 -2.06
CA PRO A 114 7.42 -17.87 -1.41
C PRO A 114 8.28 -18.06 -0.16
N MET A 115 9.44 -17.47 -0.12
CA MET A 115 10.34 -17.54 1.04
C MET A 115 10.05 -16.50 2.12
N GLY A 116 9.15 -15.56 1.87
CA GLY A 116 8.80 -14.50 2.81
C GLY A 116 9.87 -13.45 3.04
N MET A 117 10.92 -13.40 2.23
CA MET A 117 11.97 -12.39 2.33
C MET A 117 11.50 -11.02 1.85
N PHE A 118 10.64 -10.99 0.83
CA PHE A 118 10.02 -9.77 0.33
C PHE A 118 8.55 -9.80 0.74
N ARG A 119 8.09 -8.72 1.35
CA ARG A 119 6.72 -8.58 1.83
C ARG A 119 6.17 -7.22 1.48
N GLY A 120 4.91 -7.20 1.12
CA GLY A 120 4.17 -5.96 0.88
C GLY A 120 2.81 -6.01 1.53
N ARG A 121 2.15 -4.86 1.58
CA ARG A 121 0.80 -4.71 2.15
C ARG A 121 -0.14 -4.14 1.11
N LEU A 122 -1.32 -4.71 1.04
CA LEU A 122 -2.42 -4.19 0.26
C LEU A 122 -3.49 -3.71 1.23
N ILE A 123 -3.71 -2.41 1.28
CA ILE A 123 -4.73 -1.81 2.14
C ILE A 123 -5.96 -1.54 1.28
N VAL A 124 -7.07 -2.16 1.63
CA VAL A 124 -8.35 -2.00 0.94
C VAL A 124 -9.25 -1.12 1.80
N GLU A 125 -9.64 0.00 1.25
CA GLU A 125 -10.50 0.98 1.92
C GLU A 125 -11.97 0.89 1.47
#